data_dd0463b505520a3d4fb13e146d02ff73
#
_entry.id   dd0463b505520a3d4fb13e146d02ff73
#
_cell.length_a   1.000
_cell.length_b   1.000
_cell.length_c   1.000
_cell.angle_alpha   90.00
_cell.angle_beta   90.00
_cell.angle_gamma   90.00
#
_symmetry.space_group_name_H-M   'P 1'
#
loop_
_entity.id
_entity.type
_entity.pdbx_description
1 polymer ?
#
loop_
_entity_poly.entity_id
_entity_poly.type
_entity_poly.pdbx_seq_one_letter_code
_entity_poly.pdbx_strand_id
1 'polypeptide(L)'
;MKGRDLPMDRCKRPALMLALFALLLSCFAASSPRTDAARPSAESFKTVAYYPSWRPDSQRQKLQYDKLTHIIYAFAIPTADGALRPLENAAGAQALIREAHAHGVKVLLAVGGWSYQNIPLEDTFAAATDTAQKRASFTEAIVSMCDQYGFDGVDMDWEYPRTSGTYRQYEDLMLRLKARLQPAGKLLTTAVPGGVSLSGAPYASSMAFTDTVLQTVDWVNVMAYDANNTNHSPYDYAVHAANYWRYTRALPAEKVVLGVPFYTRPGSISYESLLKADPKAGLSDTITYNGQTVWYNGPATIAAKTQYALEHLGGVMIWEITQDTADASKSLLSVIHETVQSASRFSDVPSGAWYAESVQAACDLGLMKGTGNGRFSPARPVTTAETVSLSARIHVIHQNGSDPLVQGTPWYQVYLDYAHQTGILTDTLTSQRLSTPITRLQCAILLRRALPDSALSPIRTVEEIPDLSPDTPGYDAVLTLYRAGVLTGTDADGAFSPHATLTRAEAAVLVSRMLDPNRRVSH
;
A
#
# COMPACT_ATOMS: atom_id res chain seq x y z
N MET A 1 32.53 52.02 -68.51
CA MET A 1 31.51 52.71 -69.33
C MET A 1 30.12 52.27 -68.87
N LYS A 2 29.33 53.26 -68.44
CA LYS A 2 27.82 53.32 -68.34
C LYS A 2 27.08 52.06 -67.85
N GLY A 3 26.48 51.96 -66.68
CA GLY A 3 25.53 52.93 -66.15
C GLY A 3 24.13 52.67 -66.68
N ARG A 4 23.21 52.13 -65.79
CA ARG A 4 21.78 52.56 -65.80
C ARG A 4 21.08 51.98 -64.56
N ASP A 5 20.67 52.92 -63.78
CA ASP A 5 19.69 52.78 -62.71
C ASP A 5 18.31 52.37 -63.20
N LEU A 6 17.44 51.77 -62.31
CA LEU A 6 16.04 52.07 -62.12
C LEU A 6 15.31 50.89 -61.43
N PRO A 7 14.21 51.06 -60.75
CA PRO A 7 14.03 51.72 -59.45
C PRO A 7 13.42 50.78 -58.39
N MET A 8 13.40 51.25 -57.15
CA MET A 8 12.69 50.64 -56.01
C MET A 8 11.17 50.59 -56.27
N ASP A 9 10.58 49.44 -56.04
CA ASP A 9 9.14 49.39 -55.77
C ASP A 9 8.91 48.84 -54.37
N ARG A 10 8.26 49.67 -53.57
CA ARG A 10 7.89 49.44 -52.18
C ARG A 10 6.56 48.68 -52.13
N CYS A 11 6.37 47.94 -51.06
CA CYS A 11 5.15 47.40 -50.53
C CYS A 11 4.73 46.02 -51.00
N LYS A 12 4.93 45.07 -50.10
CA LYS A 12 3.93 44.09 -49.60
C LYS A 12 4.62 42.93 -48.86
N ARG A 13 5.00 43.15 -47.62
CA ARG A 13 5.26 42.04 -46.68
C ARG A 13 4.91 42.50 -45.26
N PRO A 14 3.67 42.32 -44.80
CA PRO A 14 3.49 41.89 -43.44
C PRO A 14 2.53 40.71 -43.21
N ALA A 15 2.00 40.06 -44.27
CA ALA A 15 1.00 39.00 -44.08
C ALA A 15 1.61 37.57 -43.84
N LEU A 16 2.90 37.35 -44.11
CA LEU A 16 3.50 36.01 -43.97
C LEU A 16 4.11 35.74 -42.62
N MET A 17 4.42 36.75 -41.80
CA MET A 17 4.96 36.55 -40.44
C MET A 17 3.87 36.33 -39.39
N LEU A 18 2.64 36.79 -39.60
CA LEU A 18 1.51 36.48 -38.67
C LEU A 18 1.00 35.05 -38.82
N ALA A 19 1.12 34.45 -40.01
CA ALA A 19 0.67 33.08 -40.25
C ALA A 19 1.65 32.04 -39.66
N LEU A 20 2.97 32.32 -39.59
CA LEU A 20 3.95 31.46 -38.94
C LEU A 20 3.88 31.52 -37.39
N PHE A 21 3.50 32.68 -36.82
CA PHE A 21 3.33 32.80 -35.36
C PHE A 21 2.00 32.16 -34.90
N ALA A 22 0.96 32.15 -35.73
CA ALA A 22 -0.26 31.42 -35.43
C ALA A 22 -0.13 29.89 -35.54
N LEU A 23 0.77 29.39 -36.43
CA LEU A 23 1.06 27.94 -36.51
C LEU A 23 1.98 27.45 -35.40
N LEU A 24 2.81 28.30 -34.81
CA LEU A 24 3.69 27.95 -33.66
C LEU A 24 2.91 28.01 -32.31
N LEU A 25 1.80 28.79 -32.23
CA LEU A 25 0.94 28.78 -31.05
C LEU A 25 -0.09 27.61 -31.05
N SER A 26 -0.38 27.00 -32.20
CA SER A 26 -1.28 25.85 -32.28
C SER A 26 -0.61 24.49 -31.97
N CYS A 27 0.72 24.43 -31.84
CA CYS A 27 1.44 23.23 -31.41
C CYS A 27 1.70 23.16 -29.89
N PHE A 28 1.30 24.19 -29.12
CA PHE A 28 1.42 24.20 -27.65
C PHE A 28 0.10 24.02 -26.91
N ALA A 29 -0.96 23.73 -27.61
CA ALA A 29 -2.27 23.48 -26.99
C ALA A 29 -2.74 22.06 -27.30
N ALA A 30 -2.29 21.11 -26.52
CA ALA A 30 -2.97 19.87 -26.13
C ALA A 30 -2.00 18.87 -25.47
N SER A 31 -1.26 19.28 -24.46
CA SER A 31 -0.99 18.37 -23.36
C SER A 31 -2.19 18.50 -22.41
N SER A 32 -3.25 17.77 -22.70
CA SER A 32 -4.26 17.48 -21.69
C SER A 32 -3.51 16.97 -20.46
N PRO A 33 -3.77 17.49 -19.25
CA PRO A 33 -3.25 16.86 -18.07
C PRO A 33 -3.70 15.39 -18.15
N ARG A 34 -2.73 14.45 -18.18
CA ARG A 34 -3.05 13.05 -17.94
C ARG A 34 -3.80 13.07 -16.62
N THR A 35 -5.08 12.79 -16.67
CA THR A 35 -5.84 12.46 -15.48
C THR A 35 -5.11 11.27 -14.89
N ASP A 36 -4.43 11.47 -13.75
CA ASP A 36 -3.95 10.36 -12.95
C ASP A 36 -5.15 9.44 -12.78
N ALA A 37 -5.00 8.22 -13.29
CA ALA A 37 -6.02 7.20 -13.08
C ALA A 37 -6.26 7.13 -11.57
N ALA A 38 -7.51 7.13 -11.15
CA ALA A 38 -7.89 7.13 -9.75
C ALA A 38 -7.06 6.09 -9.00
N ARG A 39 -6.49 6.49 -7.86
CA ARG A 39 -5.74 5.61 -6.96
C ARG A 39 -6.59 4.36 -6.70
N PRO A 40 -6.03 3.12 -6.84
CA PRO A 40 -6.75 1.92 -6.45
C PRO A 40 -7.28 2.06 -5.02
N SER A 41 -8.53 1.67 -4.78
CA SER A 41 -9.04 1.66 -3.41
C SER A 41 -8.31 0.56 -2.62
N ALA A 42 -8.19 0.70 -1.33
CA ALA A 42 -7.58 -0.36 -0.51
C ALA A 42 -8.39 -1.67 -0.58
N GLU A 43 -9.69 -1.61 -0.82
CA GLU A 43 -10.53 -2.78 -1.08
C GLU A 43 -10.15 -3.52 -2.36
N SER A 44 -9.51 -2.86 -3.33
CA SER A 44 -9.02 -3.44 -4.57
C SER A 44 -7.52 -3.77 -4.56
N PHE A 45 -6.79 -3.41 -3.49
CA PHE A 45 -5.36 -3.67 -3.36
C PHE A 45 -5.09 -5.16 -3.17
N LYS A 46 -4.18 -5.71 -3.97
CA LYS A 46 -3.86 -7.13 -3.95
C LYS A 46 -2.66 -7.40 -3.05
N THR A 47 -2.82 -8.29 -2.07
CA THR A 47 -1.72 -8.92 -1.34
C THR A 47 -1.62 -10.36 -1.82
N VAL A 48 -0.67 -10.60 -2.74
CA VAL A 48 -0.47 -11.87 -3.42
C VAL A 48 0.72 -12.59 -2.80
N ALA A 49 0.66 -13.90 -2.60
CA ALA A 49 1.78 -14.67 -2.06
C ALA A 49 1.98 -15.99 -2.83
N TYR A 50 3.21 -16.28 -3.25
CA TYR A 50 3.55 -17.59 -3.78
C TYR A 50 3.73 -18.59 -2.64
N TYR A 51 3.14 -19.80 -2.81
CA TYR A 51 3.26 -20.93 -1.91
C TYR A 51 3.87 -22.13 -2.66
N PRO A 52 5.11 -22.51 -2.37
CA PRO A 52 5.78 -23.62 -3.07
C PRO A 52 5.24 -25.00 -2.66
N SER A 53 4.97 -25.87 -3.65
CA SER A 53 4.46 -27.23 -3.47
C SER A 53 5.38 -28.16 -2.69
N TRP A 54 6.69 -27.89 -2.71
CA TRP A 54 7.73 -28.69 -2.03
C TRP A 54 7.90 -28.37 -0.56
N ARG A 55 7.11 -27.43 -0.03
CA ARG A 55 7.14 -27.13 1.41
C ARG A 55 6.29 -28.13 2.20
N PRO A 56 6.73 -28.49 3.42
CA PRO A 56 5.96 -29.41 4.25
C PRO A 56 4.60 -28.79 4.64
N ASP A 57 3.58 -29.62 4.81
CA ASP A 57 2.20 -29.19 5.14
C ASP A 57 2.11 -28.36 6.44
N SER A 58 3.07 -28.53 7.37
CA SER A 58 3.15 -27.72 8.57
C SER A 58 3.35 -26.21 8.29
N GLN A 59 3.88 -25.85 7.12
CA GLN A 59 4.00 -24.44 6.75
C GLN A 59 2.64 -23.84 6.38
N ARG A 60 1.75 -24.61 5.75
CA ARG A 60 0.38 -24.17 5.42
C ARG A 60 -0.39 -23.73 6.68
N GLN A 61 -0.22 -24.45 7.80
CA GLN A 61 -0.88 -24.15 9.08
C GLN A 61 -0.37 -22.86 9.74
N LYS A 62 0.75 -22.29 9.27
CA LYS A 62 1.31 -21.04 9.78
C LYS A 62 0.86 -19.81 8.98
N LEU A 63 0.16 -20.00 7.86
CA LEU A 63 -0.24 -18.90 6.99
C LEU A 63 -1.27 -18.00 7.68
N GLN A 64 -1.07 -16.69 7.54
CA GLN A 64 -1.98 -15.66 8.06
C GLN A 64 -2.96 -15.28 6.94
N TYR A 65 -3.90 -16.18 6.63
CA TYR A 65 -4.83 -16.05 5.50
C TYR A 65 -5.57 -14.73 5.48
N ASP A 66 -6.02 -14.21 6.63
CA ASP A 66 -6.79 -12.95 6.74
C ASP A 66 -6.03 -11.72 6.25
N LYS A 67 -4.71 -11.84 6.01
CA LYS A 67 -3.85 -10.77 5.50
C LYS A 67 -3.57 -10.88 3.99
N LEU A 68 -4.09 -11.92 3.34
CA LEU A 68 -3.88 -12.22 1.93
C LEU A 68 -5.16 -12.00 1.13
N THR A 69 -5.03 -11.67 -0.15
CA THR A 69 -6.14 -11.66 -1.11
C THR A 69 -6.03 -12.83 -2.08
N HIS A 70 -4.81 -13.21 -2.44
CA HIS A 70 -4.52 -14.27 -3.40
C HIS A 70 -3.30 -15.08 -2.95
N ILE A 71 -3.36 -16.38 -3.21
CA ILE A 71 -2.21 -17.30 -3.13
C ILE A 71 -1.95 -17.85 -4.52
N ILE A 72 -0.68 -17.99 -4.89
CA ILE A 72 -0.26 -18.64 -6.14
C ILE A 72 0.48 -19.92 -5.76
N TYR A 73 -0.12 -21.07 -6.06
CA TYR A 73 0.47 -22.39 -5.79
C TYR A 73 1.52 -22.74 -6.85
N ALA A 74 2.76 -22.85 -6.47
CA ALA A 74 3.92 -23.05 -7.35
C ALA A 74 4.48 -24.47 -7.18
N PHE A 75 4.58 -25.32 -8.20
CA PHE A 75 4.29 -25.11 -9.61
C PHE A 75 3.65 -26.32 -10.28
N ALA A 76 2.86 -26.09 -11.33
CA ALA A 76 2.55 -27.11 -12.35
C ALA A 76 3.67 -27.11 -13.40
N ILE A 77 4.30 -28.25 -13.63
CA ILE A 77 5.51 -28.36 -14.44
C ILE A 77 5.16 -28.78 -15.87
N PRO A 78 5.54 -27.98 -16.90
CA PRO A 78 5.31 -28.33 -18.30
C PRO A 78 6.19 -29.52 -18.75
N THR A 79 5.72 -30.22 -19.79
CA THR A 79 6.50 -31.18 -20.53
C THR A 79 6.66 -30.77 -22.00
N ALA A 80 7.71 -31.21 -22.67
CA ALA A 80 8.08 -30.73 -24.02
C ALA A 80 7.04 -31.06 -25.11
N ASP A 81 6.13 -31.98 -24.84
CA ASP A 81 5.03 -32.37 -25.73
C ASP A 81 3.74 -31.55 -25.58
N GLY A 82 3.75 -30.53 -24.69
CA GLY A 82 2.58 -29.70 -24.44
C GLY A 82 1.58 -30.30 -23.45
N ALA A 83 2.08 -31.10 -22.50
CA ALA A 83 1.32 -31.58 -21.34
C ALA A 83 1.86 -31.02 -20.04
N LEU A 84 1.26 -31.39 -18.91
CA LEU A 84 1.75 -31.12 -17.57
C LEU A 84 2.13 -32.41 -16.86
N ARG A 85 3.16 -32.35 -16.02
CA ARG A 85 3.41 -33.40 -15.04
C ARG A 85 2.26 -33.46 -14.03
N PRO A 86 1.98 -34.63 -13.40
CA PRO A 86 1.08 -34.68 -12.25
C PRO A 86 1.46 -33.62 -11.21
N LEU A 87 0.45 -32.98 -10.61
CA LEU A 87 0.69 -31.95 -9.62
C LEU A 87 1.38 -32.54 -8.39
N GLU A 88 2.56 -32.04 -8.08
CA GLU A 88 3.27 -32.42 -6.85
C GLU A 88 2.45 -31.98 -5.63
N ASN A 89 2.36 -32.84 -4.62
CA ASN A 89 1.58 -32.60 -3.42
C ASN A 89 0.11 -32.17 -3.69
N ALA A 90 -0.58 -32.90 -4.56
CA ALA A 90 -1.97 -32.63 -4.94
C ALA A 90 -2.92 -32.55 -3.72
N ALA A 91 -2.72 -33.39 -2.71
CA ALA A 91 -3.50 -33.34 -1.46
C ALA A 91 -3.26 -32.04 -0.68
N GLY A 92 -2.00 -31.58 -0.61
CA GLY A 92 -1.63 -30.31 -0.01
C GLY A 92 -2.23 -29.11 -0.76
N ALA A 93 -2.24 -29.15 -2.10
CA ALA A 93 -2.89 -28.14 -2.94
C ALA A 93 -4.38 -28.03 -2.63
N GLN A 94 -5.10 -29.14 -2.60
CA GLN A 94 -6.53 -29.16 -2.28
C GLN A 94 -6.81 -28.68 -0.85
N ALA A 95 -5.94 -29.01 0.11
CA ALA A 95 -6.07 -28.52 1.48
C ALA A 95 -5.85 -27.00 1.56
N LEU A 96 -4.80 -26.47 0.88
CA LEU A 96 -4.53 -25.03 0.78
C LEU A 96 -5.72 -24.28 0.18
N ILE A 97 -6.29 -24.80 -0.92
CA ILE A 97 -7.45 -24.17 -1.58
C ILE A 97 -8.64 -24.10 -0.62
N ARG A 98 -8.98 -25.19 0.08
CA ARG A 98 -10.10 -25.19 1.05
C ARG A 98 -9.87 -24.20 2.19
N GLU A 99 -8.66 -24.16 2.75
CA GLU A 99 -8.29 -23.26 3.84
C GLU A 99 -8.32 -21.80 3.37
N ALA A 100 -7.74 -21.49 2.22
CA ALA A 100 -7.75 -20.15 1.62
C ALA A 100 -9.18 -19.67 1.33
N HIS A 101 -10.01 -20.50 0.70
CA HIS A 101 -11.41 -20.17 0.40
C HIS A 101 -12.24 -19.92 1.67
N ALA A 102 -11.97 -20.61 2.78
CA ALA A 102 -12.64 -20.35 4.08
C ALA A 102 -12.36 -18.94 4.61
N HIS A 103 -11.27 -18.30 4.18
CA HIS A 103 -10.90 -16.93 4.50
C HIS A 103 -11.16 -15.94 3.35
N GLY A 104 -11.84 -16.35 2.27
CA GLY A 104 -12.12 -15.50 1.11
C GLY A 104 -10.91 -15.23 0.21
N VAL A 105 -9.83 -15.98 0.39
CA VAL A 105 -8.58 -15.87 -0.39
C VAL A 105 -8.66 -16.74 -1.63
N LYS A 106 -8.38 -16.18 -2.81
CA LYS A 106 -8.34 -16.93 -4.07
C LYS A 106 -7.00 -17.65 -4.24
N VAL A 107 -7.03 -18.80 -4.91
CA VAL A 107 -5.82 -19.60 -5.16
C VAL A 107 -5.63 -19.84 -6.66
N LEU A 108 -4.51 -19.38 -7.23
CA LEU A 108 -4.14 -19.56 -8.62
C LEU A 108 -3.09 -20.68 -8.73
N LEU A 109 -3.09 -21.38 -9.87
CA LEU A 109 -2.08 -22.37 -10.23
C LEU A 109 -0.96 -21.69 -11.02
N ALA A 110 0.26 -21.63 -10.47
CA ALA A 110 1.43 -21.21 -11.25
C ALA A 110 1.89 -22.34 -12.17
N VAL A 111 2.11 -22.00 -13.44
CA VAL A 111 2.65 -22.92 -14.46
C VAL A 111 4.04 -22.49 -14.84
N GLY A 112 5.07 -23.30 -14.50
CA GLY A 112 6.45 -23.03 -14.88
C GLY A 112 7.42 -22.88 -13.73
N GLY A 113 7.96 -21.65 -13.59
CA GLY A 113 9.11 -21.28 -12.76
C GLY A 113 10.43 -21.38 -13.52
N TRP A 114 11.52 -20.97 -12.84
CA TRP A 114 12.87 -20.94 -13.42
C TRP A 114 13.39 -22.31 -13.86
N SER A 115 13.25 -23.33 -13.01
CA SER A 115 13.80 -24.66 -13.28
C SER A 115 13.03 -25.77 -12.56
N TYR A 116 13.13 -26.98 -13.10
CA TYR A 116 12.66 -28.21 -12.46
C TYR A 116 13.80 -29.23 -12.39
N GLN A 117 14.10 -29.76 -11.21
CA GLN A 117 15.23 -30.67 -10.96
C GLN A 117 16.57 -30.14 -11.51
N ASN A 118 16.82 -28.85 -11.31
CA ASN A 118 17.98 -28.09 -11.81
C ASN A 118 18.09 -27.95 -13.33
N ILE A 119 17.03 -28.27 -14.08
CA ILE A 119 16.95 -28.05 -15.53
C ILE A 119 16.11 -26.82 -15.78
N PRO A 120 16.65 -25.75 -16.43
CA PRO A 120 15.86 -24.57 -16.81
C PRO A 120 14.65 -24.95 -17.68
N LEU A 121 13.50 -24.34 -17.41
CA LEU A 121 12.25 -24.67 -18.11
C LEU A 121 12.06 -23.87 -19.41
N GLU A 122 12.91 -22.92 -19.73
CA GLU A 122 12.79 -22.08 -20.93
C GLU A 122 12.68 -22.90 -22.22
N ASP A 123 13.58 -23.89 -22.41
CA ASP A 123 13.56 -24.78 -23.59
C ASP A 123 12.39 -25.75 -23.56
N THR A 124 11.95 -26.17 -22.37
CA THR A 124 10.76 -27.01 -22.20
C THR A 124 9.51 -26.27 -22.68
N PHE A 125 9.34 -25.03 -22.29
CA PHE A 125 8.24 -24.17 -22.76
C PHE A 125 8.32 -23.95 -24.28
N ALA A 126 9.51 -23.66 -24.81
CA ALA A 126 9.70 -23.48 -26.24
C ALA A 126 9.24 -24.70 -27.02
N ALA A 127 9.61 -25.91 -26.55
CA ALA A 127 9.20 -27.19 -27.18
C ALA A 127 7.72 -27.50 -26.95
N ALA A 128 7.15 -27.18 -25.78
CA ALA A 128 5.74 -27.38 -25.45
C ALA A 128 4.79 -26.49 -26.28
N THR A 129 5.32 -25.44 -26.90
CA THR A 129 4.53 -24.42 -27.60
C THR A 129 4.93 -24.23 -29.07
N ASP A 130 5.84 -25.05 -29.62
CA ASP A 130 6.43 -24.91 -30.96
C ASP A 130 5.40 -24.99 -32.10
N THR A 131 4.34 -25.78 -31.94
CA THR A 131 3.24 -25.91 -32.91
C THR A 131 1.91 -25.40 -32.34
N ALA A 132 0.99 -25.02 -33.23
CA ALA A 132 -0.37 -24.62 -32.83
C ALA A 132 -1.11 -25.78 -32.13
N GLN A 133 -0.85 -27.04 -32.53
CA GLN A 133 -1.45 -28.21 -31.91
C GLN A 133 -0.96 -28.38 -30.47
N LYS A 134 0.36 -28.27 -30.21
CA LYS A 134 0.90 -28.36 -28.86
C LYS A 134 0.40 -27.20 -27.96
N ARG A 135 0.32 -25.97 -28.46
CA ARG A 135 -0.27 -24.87 -27.71
C ARG A 135 -1.73 -25.13 -27.34
N ALA A 136 -2.51 -25.74 -28.26
CA ALA A 136 -3.89 -26.11 -27.94
C ALA A 136 -3.93 -27.21 -26.87
N SER A 137 -3.13 -28.30 -27.01
CA SER A 137 -3.05 -29.37 -26.02
C SER A 137 -2.57 -28.87 -24.66
N PHE A 138 -1.58 -27.98 -24.63
CA PHE A 138 -1.04 -27.39 -23.41
C PHE A 138 -2.07 -26.49 -22.71
N THR A 139 -2.83 -25.68 -23.48
CA THR A 139 -3.94 -24.90 -22.94
C THR A 139 -4.95 -25.81 -22.22
N GLU A 140 -5.38 -26.91 -22.89
CA GLU A 140 -6.35 -27.84 -22.30
C GLU A 140 -5.78 -28.57 -21.06
N ALA A 141 -4.50 -28.92 -21.06
CA ALA A 141 -3.86 -29.54 -19.90
C ALA A 141 -3.85 -28.61 -18.70
N ILE A 142 -3.52 -27.30 -18.90
CA ILE A 142 -3.51 -26.29 -17.86
C ILE A 142 -4.93 -26.05 -17.32
N VAL A 143 -5.91 -25.84 -18.20
CA VAL A 143 -7.30 -25.60 -17.81
C VAL A 143 -7.88 -26.80 -17.08
N SER A 144 -7.64 -28.02 -17.59
CA SER A 144 -8.12 -29.24 -16.94
C SER A 144 -7.54 -29.42 -15.54
N MET A 145 -6.25 -29.13 -15.33
CA MET A 145 -5.63 -29.20 -14.01
C MET A 145 -6.20 -28.12 -13.09
N CYS A 146 -6.38 -26.89 -13.58
CA CYS A 146 -7.00 -25.80 -12.83
C CYS A 146 -8.42 -26.17 -12.35
N ASP A 147 -9.23 -26.78 -13.21
CA ASP A 147 -10.60 -27.21 -12.90
C ASP A 147 -10.62 -28.41 -11.95
N GLN A 148 -9.78 -29.42 -12.21
CA GLN A 148 -9.72 -30.65 -11.42
C GLN A 148 -9.44 -30.39 -9.94
N TYR A 149 -8.57 -29.44 -9.63
CA TYR A 149 -8.19 -29.13 -8.25
C TYR A 149 -8.98 -27.97 -7.64
N GLY A 150 -9.74 -27.21 -8.44
CA GLY A 150 -10.58 -26.11 -7.98
C GLY A 150 -9.81 -24.79 -7.79
N PHE A 151 -8.75 -24.54 -8.59
CA PHE A 151 -8.06 -23.26 -8.61
C PHE A 151 -8.94 -22.16 -9.22
N ASP A 152 -8.78 -20.93 -8.72
CA ASP A 152 -9.52 -19.74 -9.17
C ASP A 152 -8.92 -19.09 -10.43
N GLY A 153 -7.82 -19.61 -10.93
CA GLY A 153 -7.13 -19.09 -12.10
C GLY A 153 -5.75 -19.70 -12.31
N VAL A 154 -5.05 -19.13 -13.26
CA VAL A 154 -3.71 -19.54 -13.67
C VAL A 154 -2.78 -18.35 -13.62
N ASP A 155 -1.57 -18.56 -13.10
CA ASP A 155 -0.44 -17.66 -13.20
C ASP A 155 0.61 -18.27 -14.12
N MET A 156 0.98 -17.56 -15.20
CA MET A 156 2.00 -18.06 -16.13
C MET A 156 3.37 -17.56 -15.73
N ASP A 157 4.25 -18.49 -15.36
CA ASP A 157 5.61 -18.19 -14.93
C ASP A 157 6.64 -18.80 -15.87
N TRP A 158 6.62 -18.32 -17.14
CA TRP A 158 7.61 -18.68 -18.15
C TRP A 158 8.81 -17.76 -18.08
N GLU A 159 9.95 -18.24 -17.60
CA GLU A 159 11.17 -17.47 -17.38
C GLU A 159 12.27 -17.86 -18.38
N TYR A 160 12.41 -17.22 -19.58
CA TYR A 160 11.51 -16.16 -20.08
C TYR A 160 11.22 -16.41 -21.57
N PRO A 161 10.10 -15.92 -22.14
CA PRO A 161 9.90 -15.91 -23.57
C PRO A 161 10.98 -15.03 -24.22
N ARG A 162 11.47 -15.42 -25.42
CA ARG A 162 12.55 -14.73 -26.13
C ARG A 162 12.00 -13.85 -27.24
N THR A 163 12.52 -12.62 -27.36
CA THR A 163 12.19 -11.71 -28.48
C THR A 163 12.58 -12.27 -29.84
N SER A 164 13.55 -13.19 -29.90
CA SER A 164 14.02 -13.85 -31.12
C SER A 164 13.13 -14.99 -31.63
N GLY A 165 11.98 -15.29 -30.98
CA GLY A 165 11.12 -16.39 -31.46
C GLY A 165 9.94 -16.72 -30.56
N THR A 166 10.18 -17.13 -29.31
CA THR A 166 9.14 -17.74 -28.46
C THR A 166 8.09 -16.74 -27.94
N TYR A 167 8.30 -15.42 -28.06
CA TYR A 167 7.30 -14.41 -27.65
C TYR A 167 5.94 -14.57 -28.38
N ARG A 168 5.94 -15.02 -29.65
CA ARG A 168 4.70 -15.28 -30.40
C ARG A 168 4.00 -16.53 -29.93
N GLN A 169 4.78 -17.56 -29.55
CA GLN A 169 4.24 -18.78 -28.96
C GLN A 169 3.60 -18.49 -27.60
N TYR A 170 4.28 -17.67 -26.80
CA TYR A 170 3.79 -17.19 -25.52
C TYR A 170 2.49 -16.38 -25.67
N GLU A 171 2.47 -15.42 -26.60
CA GLU A 171 1.26 -14.61 -26.88
C GLU A 171 0.07 -15.49 -27.28
N ASP A 172 0.24 -16.41 -28.23
CA ASP A 172 -0.85 -17.31 -28.65
C ASP A 172 -1.32 -18.22 -27.50
N LEU A 173 -0.41 -18.73 -26.66
CA LEU A 173 -0.76 -19.48 -25.46
C LEU A 173 -1.60 -18.64 -24.48
N MET A 174 -1.18 -17.43 -24.19
CA MET A 174 -1.89 -16.54 -23.26
C MET A 174 -3.28 -16.15 -23.74
N LEU A 175 -3.42 -15.89 -25.04
CA LEU A 175 -4.73 -15.62 -25.67
C LEU A 175 -5.67 -16.83 -25.57
N ARG A 176 -5.17 -18.04 -25.81
CA ARG A 176 -5.94 -19.28 -25.67
C ARG A 176 -6.36 -19.53 -24.24
N LEU A 177 -5.45 -19.37 -23.29
CA LEU A 177 -5.75 -19.49 -21.86
C LEU A 177 -6.84 -18.49 -21.44
N LYS A 178 -6.74 -17.22 -21.83
CA LYS A 178 -7.77 -16.23 -21.51
C LYS A 178 -9.13 -16.59 -22.09
N ALA A 179 -9.17 -17.06 -23.33
CA ALA A 179 -10.41 -17.47 -23.97
C ALA A 179 -11.10 -18.65 -23.26
N ARG A 180 -10.35 -19.52 -22.57
CA ARG A 180 -10.88 -20.64 -21.81
C ARG A 180 -11.23 -20.28 -20.35
N LEU A 181 -10.41 -19.46 -19.70
CA LEU A 181 -10.55 -19.11 -18.28
C LEU A 181 -11.62 -18.05 -18.03
N GLN A 182 -11.69 -17.04 -18.90
CA GLN A 182 -12.60 -15.89 -18.69
C GLN A 182 -14.10 -16.28 -18.65
N PRO A 183 -14.63 -17.15 -19.52
CA PRO A 183 -16.05 -17.56 -19.44
C PRO A 183 -16.38 -18.31 -18.15
N ALA A 184 -15.38 -18.94 -17.49
CA ALA A 184 -15.51 -19.62 -16.22
C ALA A 184 -15.30 -18.67 -15.01
N GLY A 185 -15.11 -17.38 -15.25
CA GLY A 185 -14.81 -16.39 -14.18
C GLY A 185 -13.45 -16.56 -13.53
N LYS A 186 -12.53 -17.30 -14.16
CA LYS A 186 -11.19 -17.58 -13.65
C LYS A 186 -10.18 -16.54 -14.11
N LEU A 187 -9.20 -16.29 -13.25
CA LEU A 187 -8.14 -15.30 -13.45
C LEU A 187 -7.03 -15.85 -14.34
N LEU A 188 -6.39 -14.95 -15.09
CA LEU A 188 -5.13 -15.21 -15.80
C LEU A 188 -4.12 -14.12 -15.46
N THR A 189 -3.03 -14.49 -14.81
CA THR A 189 -1.93 -13.60 -14.45
C THR A 189 -0.61 -14.09 -15.04
N THR A 190 0.44 -13.32 -14.90
CA THR A 190 1.78 -13.77 -15.29
C THR A 190 2.85 -13.10 -14.43
N ALA A 191 3.90 -13.86 -14.11
CA ALA A 191 5.14 -13.32 -13.60
C ALA A 191 5.92 -12.65 -14.74
N VAL A 192 6.52 -11.50 -14.45
CA VAL A 192 7.38 -10.76 -15.37
C VAL A 192 8.66 -10.33 -14.64
N PRO A 193 9.82 -10.24 -15.34
CA PRO A 193 11.06 -9.75 -14.71
C PRO A 193 10.88 -8.30 -14.24
N GLY A 194 11.81 -7.79 -13.42
CA GLY A 194 11.83 -6.36 -13.07
C GLY A 194 11.89 -5.43 -14.28
N GLY A 195 12.34 -5.94 -15.42
CA GLY A 195 12.30 -5.24 -16.71
C GLY A 195 13.40 -4.22 -16.92
N VAL A 196 14.14 -3.90 -15.88
CA VAL A 196 15.22 -2.89 -15.88
C VAL A 196 16.41 -3.38 -15.05
N SER A 197 17.57 -2.75 -15.25
CA SER A 197 18.74 -2.89 -14.38
C SER A 197 18.53 -2.16 -13.03
N LEU A 198 19.46 -2.34 -12.10
CA LEU A 198 19.47 -1.57 -10.84
C LEU A 198 19.47 -0.05 -11.07
N SER A 199 20.09 0.42 -12.14
CA SER A 199 20.09 1.85 -12.50
C SER A 199 18.86 2.32 -13.29
N GLY A 200 17.88 1.44 -13.50
CA GLY A 200 16.63 1.75 -14.20
C GLY A 200 16.71 1.65 -15.73
N ALA A 201 17.84 1.19 -16.31
CA ALA A 201 17.95 1.01 -17.76
C ALA A 201 17.13 -0.21 -18.22
N PRO A 202 16.20 -0.06 -19.20
CA PRO A 202 15.33 -1.16 -19.65
C PRO A 202 16.11 -2.31 -20.30
N TYR A 203 15.67 -3.55 -20.05
CA TYR A 203 16.15 -4.74 -20.75
C TYR A 203 15.32 -5.00 -22.01
N ALA A 204 16.00 -5.22 -23.16
CA ALA A 204 15.31 -5.54 -24.40
C ALA A 204 14.50 -6.84 -24.32
N SER A 205 14.92 -7.81 -23.50
CA SER A 205 14.21 -9.08 -23.27
C SER A 205 12.79 -8.89 -22.72
N SER A 206 12.55 -7.81 -21.96
CA SER A 206 11.22 -7.49 -21.41
C SER A 206 10.18 -7.21 -22.49
N MET A 207 10.59 -6.90 -23.72
CA MET A 207 9.70 -6.71 -24.87
C MET A 207 9.08 -8.04 -25.38
N ALA A 208 9.57 -9.19 -24.93
CA ALA A 208 8.95 -10.48 -25.23
C ALA A 208 7.55 -10.64 -24.58
N PHE A 209 7.27 -9.89 -23.54
CA PHE A 209 5.92 -9.71 -23.00
C PHE A 209 5.21 -8.62 -23.82
N THR A 210 4.52 -9.02 -24.90
CA THR A 210 3.90 -8.10 -25.85
C THR A 210 2.77 -7.29 -25.20
N ASP A 211 2.43 -6.13 -25.79
CA ASP A 211 1.31 -5.31 -25.30
C ASP A 211 -0.02 -6.09 -25.37
N THR A 212 -0.18 -6.97 -26.35
CA THR A 212 -1.33 -7.89 -26.45
C THR A 212 -1.44 -8.78 -25.20
N VAL A 213 -0.34 -9.39 -24.75
CA VAL A 213 -0.32 -10.21 -23.53
C VAL A 213 -0.64 -9.34 -22.32
N LEU A 214 0.01 -8.19 -22.18
CA LEU A 214 -0.15 -7.29 -21.05
C LEU A 214 -1.59 -6.76 -20.91
N GLN A 215 -2.27 -6.55 -22.04
CA GLN A 215 -3.68 -6.18 -22.05
C GLN A 215 -4.61 -7.35 -21.69
N THR A 216 -4.22 -8.58 -22.07
CA THR A 216 -5.00 -9.81 -21.90
C THR A 216 -5.06 -10.28 -20.46
N VAL A 217 -3.96 -10.20 -19.72
CA VAL A 217 -3.89 -10.67 -18.32
C VAL A 217 -4.64 -9.76 -17.36
N ASP A 218 -5.11 -10.32 -16.24
CA ASP A 218 -5.78 -9.56 -15.19
C ASP A 218 -4.78 -8.68 -14.43
N TRP A 219 -3.55 -9.14 -14.18
CA TRP A 219 -2.41 -8.36 -13.72
C TRP A 219 -1.08 -9.07 -13.99
N VAL A 220 0.03 -8.35 -13.80
CA VAL A 220 1.39 -8.89 -13.85
C VAL A 220 2.02 -8.86 -12.45
N ASN A 221 2.73 -9.93 -12.07
CA ASN A 221 3.53 -10.04 -10.87
C ASN A 221 4.98 -9.65 -11.23
N VAL A 222 5.41 -8.45 -10.85
CA VAL A 222 6.72 -7.91 -11.21
C VAL A 222 7.79 -8.44 -10.27
N MET A 223 8.67 -9.31 -10.73
CA MET A 223 9.78 -9.87 -9.95
C MET A 223 10.91 -8.84 -9.76
N ALA A 224 10.69 -7.87 -8.88
CA ALA A 224 11.63 -6.78 -8.56
C ALA A 224 12.67 -7.21 -7.53
N TYR A 225 13.27 -8.37 -7.75
CA TYR A 225 14.30 -8.98 -6.90
C TYR A 225 15.28 -9.80 -7.74
N ASP A 226 16.30 -10.36 -7.11
CA ASP A 226 17.39 -11.11 -7.74
C ASP A 226 18.18 -10.32 -8.80
N ALA A 227 18.22 -8.98 -8.65
CA ALA A 227 18.98 -8.12 -9.55
C ALA A 227 20.49 -8.35 -9.49
N ASN A 228 20.99 -8.87 -8.37
CA ASN A 228 22.38 -9.30 -8.15
C ASN A 228 22.48 -10.26 -6.95
N ASN A 229 23.70 -10.69 -6.60
CA ASN A 229 23.93 -11.60 -5.47
C ASN A 229 24.34 -10.86 -4.17
N THR A 230 23.96 -9.59 -4.02
CA THR A 230 24.14 -8.79 -2.80
C THR A 230 22.81 -8.09 -2.46
N ASN A 231 22.76 -6.76 -2.44
CA ASN A 231 21.48 -6.05 -2.26
C ASN A 231 20.61 -6.23 -3.51
N HIS A 232 19.90 -7.35 -3.56
CA HIS A 232 19.24 -7.84 -4.76
C HIS A 232 17.86 -7.22 -5.03
N SER A 233 17.33 -6.49 -4.06
CA SER A 233 16.00 -5.86 -4.16
C SER A 233 15.94 -4.55 -3.36
N PRO A 234 16.82 -3.55 -3.65
CA PRO A 234 16.75 -2.26 -2.98
C PRO A 234 15.47 -1.52 -3.36
N TYR A 235 15.07 -0.53 -2.55
CA TYR A 235 13.86 0.27 -2.76
C TYR A 235 13.85 0.93 -4.15
N ASP A 236 14.94 1.58 -4.54
CA ASP A 236 15.04 2.29 -5.84
C ASP A 236 14.88 1.35 -7.03
N TYR A 237 15.42 0.13 -6.95
CA TYR A 237 15.21 -0.88 -7.99
C TYR A 237 13.74 -1.28 -8.10
N ALA A 238 13.05 -1.47 -6.99
CA ALA A 238 11.62 -1.78 -6.99
C ALA A 238 10.80 -0.66 -7.64
N VAL A 239 11.14 0.61 -7.35
CA VAL A 239 10.53 1.79 -7.98
C VAL A 239 10.83 1.84 -9.48
N HIS A 240 12.08 1.59 -9.90
CA HIS A 240 12.45 1.55 -11.32
C HIS A 240 11.69 0.47 -12.08
N ALA A 241 11.61 -0.74 -11.51
CA ALA A 241 10.88 -1.87 -12.11
C ALA A 241 9.38 -1.57 -12.23
N ALA A 242 8.76 -1.07 -11.17
CA ALA A 242 7.36 -0.67 -11.20
C ALA A 242 7.06 0.43 -12.23
N ASN A 243 7.90 1.47 -12.29
CA ASN A 243 7.78 2.57 -13.25
C ASN A 243 7.93 2.09 -14.70
N TYR A 244 8.82 1.13 -14.94
CA TYR A 244 8.95 0.53 -16.27
C TYR A 244 7.63 -0.10 -16.74
N TRP A 245 7.04 -0.99 -15.96
CA TRP A 245 5.78 -1.65 -16.32
C TRP A 245 4.60 -0.68 -16.33
N ARG A 246 4.53 0.22 -15.36
CA ARG A 246 3.43 1.18 -15.20
C ARG A 246 3.43 2.28 -16.27
N TYR A 247 4.59 2.88 -16.54
CA TYR A 247 4.66 4.09 -17.38
C TYR A 247 5.32 3.82 -18.74
N THR A 248 6.40 3.04 -18.81
CA THR A 248 7.08 2.74 -20.09
C THR A 248 6.26 1.72 -20.89
N ARG A 249 5.74 0.67 -20.24
CA ARG A 249 4.87 -0.33 -20.87
C ARG A 249 3.38 0.04 -20.79
N ALA A 250 3.05 1.19 -20.20
CA ALA A 250 1.72 1.80 -20.13
C ALA A 250 0.62 0.90 -19.52
N LEU A 251 0.97 0.02 -18.58
CA LEU A 251 -0.02 -0.78 -17.85
C LEU A 251 -0.84 0.12 -16.90
N PRO A 252 -2.16 -0.11 -16.77
CA PRO A 252 -2.96 0.48 -15.72
C PRO A 252 -2.42 0.13 -14.33
N ALA A 253 -2.57 1.02 -13.35
CA ALA A 253 -2.05 0.83 -11.99
C ALA A 253 -2.51 -0.50 -11.37
N GLU A 254 -3.78 -0.80 -11.50
CA GLU A 254 -4.43 -2.00 -10.95
C GLU A 254 -3.91 -3.33 -11.54
N LYS A 255 -3.20 -3.26 -12.68
CA LYS A 255 -2.58 -4.42 -13.33
C LYS A 255 -1.12 -4.64 -12.96
N VAL A 256 -0.50 -3.78 -12.17
CA VAL A 256 0.91 -3.93 -11.76
C VAL A 256 0.99 -4.30 -10.29
N VAL A 257 1.51 -5.48 -9.97
CA VAL A 257 1.69 -5.99 -8.62
C VAL A 257 3.18 -6.15 -8.35
N LEU A 258 3.71 -5.43 -7.35
CA LEU A 258 5.14 -5.31 -7.06
C LEU A 258 5.65 -6.49 -6.26
N GLY A 259 6.63 -7.22 -6.77
CA GLY A 259 7.29 -8.32 -6.09
C GLY A 259 8.25 -7.89 -4.99
N VAL A 260 8.17 -8.54 -3.84
CA VAL A 260 9.06 -8.39 -2.70
C VAL A 260 9.59 -9.73 -2.23
N PRO A 261 10.90 -9.87 -1.93
CA PRO A 261 11.49 -11.12 -1.46
C PRO A 261 11.44 -11.24 0.06
N PHE A 262 11.16 -12.44 0.57
CA PHE A 262 11.24 -12.77 1.98
C PHE A 262 12.51 -13.61 2.31
N TYR A 263 13.55 -13.43 1.54
CA TYR A 263 14.83 -14.15 1.63
C TYR A 263 16.02 -13.27 1.31
N THR A 264 17.22 -13.80 1.57
CA THR A 264 18.48 -13.09 1.37
C THR A 264 19.17 -13.40 0.06
N ARG A 265 20.07 -12.49 -0.33
CA ARG A 265 21.23 -12.77 -1.15
C ARG A 265 22.50 -12.32 -0.42
N PRO A 266 23.61 -13.11 -0.55
CA PRO A 266 23.66 -14.46 -1.08
C PRO A 266 22.92 -15.48 -0.19
N GLY A 267 22.72 -16.69 -0.67
CA GLY A 267 22.37 -17.87 0.12
C GLY A 267 20.88 -18.21 0.23
N SER A 268 19.95 -17.36 -0.22
CA SER A 268 18.49 -17.61 -0.16
C SER A 268 17.98 -18.04 1.23
N ILE A 269 18.51 -17.42 2.30
CA ILE A 269 18.15 -17.68 3.69
C ILE A 269 16.81 -17.01 3.98
N SER A 270 15.87 -17.76 4.56
CA SER A 270 14.53 -17.23 4.89
C SER A 270 14.61 -16.15 5.98
N TYR A 271 13.70 -15.18 5.92
CA TYR A 271 13.57 -14.13 6.93
C TYR A 271 13.34 -14.73 8.34
N GLU A 272 12.52 -15.80 8.46
CA GLU A 272 12.35 -16.53 9.73
C GLU A 272 13.70 -17.03 10.29
N SER A 273 14.58 -17.55 9.42
CA SER A 273 15.90 -18.05 9.84
C SER A 273 16.82 -16.92 10.31
N LEU A 274 16.73 -15.75 9.70
CA LEU A 274 17.47 -14.56 10.13
C LEU A 274 17.04 -14.10 11.51
N LEU A 275 15.73 -14.01 11.77
CA LEU A 275 15.18 -13.64 13.09
C LEU A 275 15.57 -14.62 14.20
N LYS A 276 15.68 -15.92 13.88
CA LYS A 276 16.16 -16.94 14.82
C LYS A 276 17.66 -16.80 15.13
N ALA A 277 18.45 -16.37 14.15
CA ALA A 277 19.88 -16.17 14.31
C ALA A 277 20.22 -14.85 15.02
N ASP A 278 19.52 -13.77 14.67
CA ASP A 278 19.70 -12.44 15.24
C ASP A 278 18.35 -11.67 15.26
N PRO A 279 17.78 -11.40 16.44
CA PRO A 279 16.56 -10.61 16.55
C PRO A 279 16.64 -9.20 15.92
N LYS A 280 17.87 -8.64 15.75
CA LYS A 280 18.09 -7.37 15.06
C LYS A 280 17.76 -7.41 13.56
N ALA A 281 17.60 -8.61 12.98
CA ALA A 281 17.11 -8.77 11.61
C ALA A 281 15.74 -8.08 11.39
N GLY A 282 14.93 -7.91 12.43
CA GLY A 282 13.69 -7.13 12.38
C GLY A 282 13.88 -5.60 12.29
N LEU A 283 15.11 -5.08 12.33
CA LEU A 283 15.42 -3.65 12.38
C LEU A 283 16.34 -3.19 11.24
N SER A 284 16.72 -4.08 10.32
CA SER A 284 17.74 -3.83 9.29
C SER A 284 17.40 -4.53 7.99
N ASP A 285 18.09 -4.16 6.92
CA ASP A 285 18.11 -4.85 5.62
C ASP A 285 19.37 -5.71 5.43
N THR A 286 20.24 -5.77 6.43
CA THR A 286 21.49 -6.55 6.42
C THR A 286 21.82 -7.09 7.80
N ILE A 287 22.34 -8.31 7.84
CA ILE A 287 23.01 -8.87 9.03
C ILE A 287 24.23 -9.70 8.62
N THR A 288 25.08 -10.03 9.59
CA THR A 288 26.11 -11.06 9.41
C THR A 288 25.53 -12.42 9.79
N TYR A 289 25.42 -13.31 8.82
CA TYR A 289 24.92 -14.67 8.99
C TYR A 289 26.03 -15.67 8.65
N ASN A 290 26.42 -16.53 9.61
CA ASN A 290 27.53 -17.46 9.46
C ASN A 290 28.82 -16.81 8.92
N GLY A 291 29.16 -15.61 9.40
CA GLY A 291 30.37 -14.89 9.01
C GLY A 291 30.30 -14.15 7.67
N GLN A 292 29.16 -14.18 6.99
CA GLN A 292 28.95 -13.50 5.72
C GLN A 292 27.85 -12.44 5.86
N THR A 293 28.07 -11.25 5.28
CA THR A 293 26.99 -10.25 5.16
C THR A 293 25.96 -10.73 4.14
N VAL A 294 24.69 -10.75 4.56
CA VAL A 294 23.55 -11.07 3.73
C VAL A 294 22.61 -9.88 3.67
N TRP A 295 21.96 -9.69 2.52
CA TRP A 295 21.01 -8.60 2.25
C TRP A 295 19.60 -9.16 2.03
N TYR A 296 18.60 -8.47 2.56
CA TYR A 296 17.18 -8.81 2.46
C TYR A 296 16.34 -7.53 2.52
N ASN A 297 15.03 -7.65 2.49
CA ASN A 297 14.14 -6.53 2.79
C ASN A 297 13.58 -6.70 4.21
N GLY A 298 14.01 -5.87 5.13
CA GLY A 298 13.47 -5.79 6.48
C GLY A 298 12.15 -5.01 6.55
N PRO A 299 11.53 -4.90 7.74
CA PRO A 299 10.21 -4.28 7.92
C PRO A 299 10.10 -2.87 7.35
N ALA A 300 11.11 -2.02 7.52
CA ALA A 300 11.09 -0.64 7.00
C ALA A 300 11.05 -0.59 5.47
N THR A 301 11.86 -1.41 4.79
CA THR A 301 11.90 -1.48 3.33
C THR A 301 10.63 -2.13 2.77
N ILE A 302 10.08 -3.16 3.42
CA ILE A 302 8.78 -3.75 3.05
C ILE A 302 7.65 -2.72 3.19
N ALA A 303 7.60 -1.98 4.29
CA ALA A 303 6.60 -0.91 4.48
C ALA A 303 6.72 0.17 3.39
N ALA A 304 7.93 0.65 3.09
CA ALA A 304 8.17 1.66 2.06
C ALA A 304 7.74 1.17 0.66
N LYS A 305 8.06 -0.07 0.27
CA LYS A 305 7.63 -0.67 -1.00
C LYS A 305 6.11 -0.85 -1.07
N THR A 306 5.49 -1.28 0.03
CA THR A 306 4.03 -1.42 0.12
C THR A 306 3.34 -0.07 -0.01
N GLN A 307 3.89 0.96 0.65
CA GLN A 307 3.38 2.32 0.54
C GLN A 307 3.47 2.84 -0.90
N TYR A 308 4.61 2.65 -1.56
CA TYR A 308 4.76 3.00 -2.97
C TYR A 308 3.73 2.27 -3.85
N ALA A 309 3.51 0.97 -3.61
CA ALA A 309 2.53 0.19 -4.35
C ALA A 309 1.09 0.70 -4.12
N LEU A 310 0.74 1.09 -2.90
CA LEU A 310 -0.56 1.70 -2.57
C LEU A 310 -0.81 3.02 -3.30
N GLU A 311 0.24 3.80 -3.53
CA GLU A 311 0.14 5.09 -4.20
C GLU A 311 0.09 4.99 -5.73
N HIS A 312 0.73 3.98 -6.30
CA HIS A 312 1.02 3.92 -7.73
C HIS A 312 0.60 2.64 -8.44
N LEU A 313 0.29 1.55 -7.72
CA LEU A 313 0.12 0.20 -8.27
C LEU A 313 -1.14 -0.50 -7.73
N GLY A 314 -1.41 -1.71 -8.21
CA GLY A 314 -2.55 -2.52 -7.81
C GLY A 314 -2.31 -3.52 -6.68
N GLY A 315 -1.07 -3.63 -6.18
CA GLY A 315 -0.76 -4.59 -5.12
C GLY A 315 0.71 -4.88 -4.91
N VAL A 316 0.96 -5.79 -3.97
CA VAL A 316 2.28 -6.41 -3.73
C VAL A 316 2.19 -7.91 -3.88
N MET A 317 3.30 -8.55 -4.30
CA MET A 317 3.47 -9.99 -4.43
C MET A 317 4.69 -10.45 -3.66
N ILE A 318 4.57 -11.55 -2.95
CA ILE A 318 5.58 -12.09 -2.04
C ILE A 318 6.20 -13.36 -2.64
N TRP A 319 7.51 -13.39 -2.83
CA TRP A 319 8.29 -14.58 -3.09
C TRP A 319 9.17 -14.89 -1.89
N GLU A 320 8.93 -15.90 -1.07
CA GLU A 320 7.72 -16.72 -0.99
C GLU A 320 7.26 -16.79 0.50
N ILE A 321 5.99 -17.01 0.70
CA ILE A 321 5.33 -16.78 1.98
C ILE A 321 5.80 -17.67 3.13
N THR A 322 6.28 -18.89 2.82
CA THR A 322 6.76 -19.81 3.87
C THR A 322 8.11 -19.41 4.46
N GLN A 323 8.74 -18.38 3.90
CA GLN A 323 9.99 -17.79 4.40
C GLN A 323 9.75 -16.71 5.47
N ASP A 324 8.50 -16.31 5.68
CA ASP A 324 8.10 -15.41 6.78
C ASP A 324 8.04 -16.16 8.12
N THR A 325 7.99 -15.40 9.20
CA THR A 325 7.76 -15.96 10.55
C THR A 325 6.27 -16.11 10.85
N ALA A 326 5.91 -17.11 11.65
CA ALA A 326 4.56 -17.26 12.19
C ALA A 326 4.25 -16.26 13.32
N ASP A 327 5.27 -15.61 13.90
CA ASP A 327 5.09 -14.55 14.91
C ASP A 327 4.56 -13.28 14.22
N ALA A 328 3.27 -13.04 14.34
CA ALA A 328 2.60 -11.91 13.70
C ALA A 328 3.21 -10.55 14.07
N SER A 329 3.83 -10.42 15.27
CA SER A 329 4.46 -9.17 15.71
C SER A 329 5.78 -8.86 15.00
N LYS A 330 6.35 -9.84 14.25
CA LYS A 330 7.61 -9.74 13.53
C LYS A 330 7.48 -10.08 12.04
N SER A 331 6.30 -10.48 11.60
CA SER A 331 6.02 -10.94 10.24
C SER A 331 6.07 -9.79 9.23
N LEU A 332 6.75 -10.01 8.11
CA LEU A 332 6.77 -9.07 6.99
C LEU A 332 5.38 -8.96 6.31
N LEU A 333 4.62 -10.05 6.29
CA LEU A 333 3.21 -10.01 5.84
C LEU A 333 2.35 -9.13 6.76
N SER A 334 2.60 -9.14 8.08
CA SER A 334 1.93 -8.21 9.00
C SER A 334 2.27 -6.76 8.68
N VAL A 335 3.53 -6.45 8.37
CA VAL A 335 3.95 -5.10 7.94
C VAL A 335 3.21 -4.66 6.69
N ILE A 336 3.09 -5.54 5.67
CA ILE A 336 2.31 -5.25 4.46
C ILE A 336 0.86 -4.96 4.84
N HIS A 337 0.23 -5.84 5.61
CA HIS A 337 -1.17 -5.71 6.00
C HIS A 337 -1.44 -4.43 6.79
N GLU A 338 -0.64 -4.11 7.79
CA GLU A 338 -0.75 -2.91 8.60
C GLU A 338 -0.58 -1.64 7.76
N THR A 339 0.38 -1.64 6.82
CA THR A 339 0.58 -0.54 5.87
C THR A 339 -0.65 -0.34 4.99
N VAL A 340 -1.25 -1.43 4.48
CA VAL A 340 -2.48 -1.38 3.67
C VAL A 340 -3.66 -0.86 4.50
N GLN A 341 -3.84 -1.36 5.72
CA GLN A 341 -4.95 -0.96 6.59
C GLN A 341 -4.85 0.51 7.00
N SER A 342 -3.65 1.00 7.33
CA SER A 342 -3.45 2.41 7.70
C SER A 342 -3.70 3.38 6.54
N ALA A 343 -3.40 2.96 5.30
CA ALA A 343 -3.63 3.78 4.11
C ALA A 343 -5.08 3.74 3.60
N SER A 344 -5.85 2.70 3.98
CA SER A 344 -7.13 2.37 3.33
C SER A 344 -8.31 3.18 3.84
N ARG A 345 -8.20 3.78 5.02
CA ARG A 345 -9.37 4.37 5.67
C ARG A 345 -9.83 5.68 5.04
N PHE A 346 -8.89 6.52 4.59
CA PHE A 346 -9.22 7.84 4.04
C PHE A 346 -8.26 8.26 2.92
N SER A 347 -8.81 8.60 1.76
CA SER A 347 -8.04 9.00 0.57
C SER A 347 -7.23 10.31 0.75
N ASP A 348 -7.54 11.11 1.77
CA ASP A 348 -6.88 12.38 2.09
C ASP A 348 -6.03 12.33 3.36
N VAL A 349 -5.70 11.12 3.84
CA VAL A 349 -4.76 10.88 4.95
C VAL A 349 -3.59 10.06 4.40
N PRO A 350 -2.50 10.71 3.93
CA PRO A 350 -1.31 9.99 3.50
C PRO A 350 -0.75 9.16 4.67
N SER A 351 -0.32 7.93 4.42
CA SER A 351 0.18 7.04 5.48
C SER A 351 1.46 7.57 6.17
N GLY A 352 2.29 8.34 5.44
CA GLY A 352 3.46 9.05 5.99
C GLY A 352 3.14 10.37 6.69
N ALA A 353 1.88 10.77 6.78
CA ALA A 353 1.51 11.99 7.51
C ALA A 353 1.70 11.80 9.01
N TRP A 354 2.25 12.80 9.69
CA TRP A 354 2.51 12.78 11.14
C TRP A 354 1.29 12.47 12.01
N TYR A 355 0.09 12.63 11.46
CA TYR A 355 -1.18 12.34 12.11
C TYR A 355 -1.85 11.02 11.68
N ALA A 356 -1.30 10.30 10.71
CA ALA A 356 -1.97 9.15 10.09
C ALA A 356 -2.33 8.06 11.11
N GLU A 357 -1.38 7.63 11.92
CA GLU A 357 -1.62 6.64 12.99
C GLU A 357 -2.62 7.12 14.04
N SER A 358 -2.61 8.42 14.36
CA SER A 358 -3.53 9.00 15.33
C SER A 358 -4.95 9.08 14.77
N VAL A 359 -5.11 9.36 13.48
CA VAL A 359 -6.40 9.30 12.77
C VAL A 359 -6.96 7.88 12.82
N GLN A 360 -6.11 6.88 12.53
CA GLN A 360 -6.51 5.48 12.61
C GLN A 360 -6.97 5.14 14.04
N ALA A 361 -6.16 5.44 15.05
CA ALA A 361 -6.47 5.17 16.45
C ALA A 361 -7.76 5.88 16.92
N ALA A 362 -7.95 7.16 16.59
CA ALA A 362 -9.16 7.90 16.94
C ALA A 362 -10.43 7.30 16.29
N CYS A 363 -10.28 6.72 15.11
CA CYS A 363 -11.36 6.02 14.43
C CYS A 363 -11.64 4.64 15.03
N ASP A 364 -10.61 3.86 15.37
CA ASP A 364 -10.74 2.53 15.99
C ASP A 364 -11.36 2.60 17.38
N LEU A 365 -11.01 3.65 18.14
CA LEU A 365 -11.67 4.01 19.40
C LEU A 365 -13.12 4.53 19.20
N GLY A 366 -13.60 4.61 17.96
CA GLY A 366 -14.90 5.15 17.62
C GLY A 366 -15.07 6.64 17.84
N LEU A 367 -14.05 7.38 18.31
CA LEU A 367 -14.11 8.80 18.66
C LEU A 367 -14.33 9.69 17.43
N MET A 368 -13.67 9.39 16.32
CA MET A 368 -13.79 10.17 15.10
C MET A 368 -14.24 9.28 13.94
N LYS A 369 -14.87 9.90 12.93
CA LYS A 369 -15.31 9.24 11.69
C LYS A 369 -14.88 10.09 10.50
N GLY A 370 -14.88 9.50 9.31
CA GLY A 370 -14.73 10.23 8.06
C GLY A 370 -15.84 11.25 7.84
N THR A 371 -15.57 12.19 6.94
CA THR A 371 -16.53 13.26 6.56
C THR A 371 -17.40 12.88 5.37
N GLY A 372 -17.31 11.64 4.88
CA GLY A 372 -17.97 11.12 3.70
C GLY A 372 -17.01 10.95 2.51
N ASN A 373 -17.43 10.20 1.49
CA ASN A 373 -16.68 9.96 0.25
C ASN A 373 -15.25 9.44 0.48
N GLY A 374 -15.03 8.60 1.50
CA GLY A 374 -13.70 8.07 1.82
C GLY A 374 -12.69 9.13 2.27
N ARG A 375 -13.14 10.26 2.84
CA ARG A 375 -12.27 11.35 3.31
C ARG A 375 -12.38 11.55 4.81
N PHE A 376 -11.26 11.94 5.44
CA PHE A 376 -11.17 12.37 6.84
C PHE A 376 -11.23 13.89 6.99
N SER A 377 -10.81 14.64 5.97
CA SER A 377 -10.67 16.10 5.94
C SER A 377 -9.70 16.61 7.03
N PRO A 378 -8.42 16.19 7.05
CA PRO A 378 -7.48 16.43 8.14
C PRO A 378 -7.23 17.92 8.41
N ALA A 379 -7.22 18.76 7.38
CA ALA A 379 -7.00 20.20 7.49
C ALA A 379 -8.25 21.00 7.90
N ARG A 380 -9.44 20.38 7.95
CA ARG A 380 -10.67 21.08 8.33
C ARG A 380 -10.64 21.43 9.83
N PRO A 381 -10.96 22.70 10.21
CA PRO A 381 -11.11 23.06 11.61
C PRO A 381 -12.18 22.22 12.31
N VAL A 382 -11.95 21.88 13.58
CA VAL A 382 -12.93 21.21 14.45
C VAL A 382 -13.85 22.24 15.07
N THR A 383 -15.16 21.98 15.07
CA THR A 383 -16.14 22.86 15.69
C THR A 383 -16.21 22.66 17.22
N THR A 384 -16.78 23.65 17.92
CA THR A 384 -17.04 23.55 19.35
C THR A 384 -17.93 22.35 19.68
N ALA A 385 -19.00 22.10 18.92
CA ALA A 385 -19.86 20.93 19.12
C ALA A 385 -19.12 19.60 18.96
N GLU A 386 -18.26 19.49 17.95
CA GLU A 386 -17.42 18.30 17.74
C GLU A 386 -16.49 18.06 18.93
N THR A 387 -15.85 19.12 19.45
CA THR A 387 -14.91 19.00 20.58
C THR A 387 -15.62 18.65 21.89
N VAL A 388 -16.79 19.25 22.18
CA VAL A 388 -17.60 18.86 23.34
C VAL A 388 -17.99 17.38 23.24
N SER A 389 -18.42 16.94 22.06
CA SER A 389 -18.77 15.54 21.82
C SER A 389 -17.57 14.60 22.04
N LEU A 390 -16.37 14.97 21.55
CA LEU A 390 -15.14 14.19 21.77
C LEU A 390 -14.81 14.11 23.27
N SER A 391 -14.89 15.22 24.01
CA SER A 391 -14.60 15.26 25.46
C SER A 391 -15.60 14.44 26.26
N ALA A 392 -16.90 14.51 25.94
CA ALA A 392 -17.93 13.69 26.55
C ALA A 392 -17.69 12.19 26.31
N ARG A 393 -17.34 11.82 25.07
CA ARG A 393 -17.05 10.44 24.68
C ARG A 393 -15.79 9.88 25.35
N ILE A 394 -14.72 10.68 25.43
CA ILE A 394 -13.52 10.30 26.18
C ILE A 394 -13.87 10.00 27.64
N HIS A 395 -14.65 10.88 28.29
CA HIS A 395 -15.07 10.68 29.68
C HIS A 395 -15.88 9.39 29.85
N VAL A 396 -16.93 9.18 29.04
CA VAL A 396 -17.81 8.01 29.18
C VAL A 396 -17.07 6.69 28.83
N ILE A 397 -16.20 6.69 27.83
CA ILE A 397 -15.36 5.53 27.51
C ILE A 397 -14.39 5.22 28.64
N HIS A 398 -13.77 6.24 29.24
CA HIS A 398 -12.88 6.04 30.40
C HIS A 398 -13.62 5.44 31.60
N GLN A 399 -14.88 5.85 31.85
CA GLN A 399 -15.69 5.35 32.94
C GLN A 399 -16.25 3.93 32.72
N ASN A 400 -16.69 3.64 31.49
CA ASN A 400 -17.52 2.45 31.19
C ASN A 400 -16.84 1.46 30.22
N GLY A 401 -15.67 1.79 29.66
CA GLY A 401 -15.01 1.00 28.64
C GLY A 401 -15.62 1.12 27.22
N SER A 402 -16.78 1.78 27.08
CA SER A 402 -17.49 1.98 25.81
C SER A 402 -18.32 3.25 25.83
N ASP A 403 -18.77 3.71 24.64
CA ASP A 403 -19.66 4.86 24.49
C ASP A 403 -21.10 4.40 24.23
N PRO A 404 -21.99 4.42 25.22
CA PRO A 404 -23.41 4.05 25.10
C PRO A 404 -24.30 5.22 24.62
N LEU A 405 -23.75 6.44 24.40
CA LEU A 405 -24.54 7.62 24.06
C LEU A 405 -25.06 7.55 22.63
N VAL A 406 -26.38 7.55 22.46
CA VAL A 406 -27.04 7.44 21.16
C VAL A 406 -27.36 8.84 20.63
N GLN A 407 -26.85 9.15 19.43
CA GLN A 407 -27.09 10.42 18.77
C GLN A 407 -28.57 10.62 18.40
N GLY A 408 -29.09 11.83 18.65
CA GLY A 408 -30.42 12.28 18.30
C GLY A 408 -30.42 13.39 17.25
N THR A 409 -31.42 14.24 17.29
CA THR A 409 -31.52 15.45 16.47
C THR A 409 -31.71 16.68 17.37
N PRO A 410 -30.78 17.63 17.39
CA PRO A 410 -29.49 17.65 16.66
C PRO A 410 -28.51 16.61 17.24
N TRP A 411 -27.59 16.11 16.39
CA TRP A 411 -26.71 14.98 16.69
C TRP A 411 -25.82 15.19 17.93
N TYR A 412 -25.49 16.41 18.26
CA TYR A 412 -24.61 16.78 19.38
C TYR A 412 -25.35 16.95 20.72
N GLN A 413 -26.69 16.95 20.75
CA GLN A 413 -27.43 17.32 21.97
C GLN A 413 -27.15 16.36 23.14
N VAL A 414 -27.14 15.08 22.90
CA VAL A 414 -26.82 14.07 23.94
C VAL A 414 -25.45 14.29 24.58
N TYR A 415 -24.48 14.72 23.80
CA TYR A 415 -23.13 15.01 24.30
C TYR A 415 -23.06 16.32 25.07
N LEU A 416 -23.82 17.35 24.67
CA LEU A 416 -23.95 18.59 25.42
C LEU A 416 -24.57 18.34 26.79
N ASP A 417 -25.68 17.62 26.83
CA ASP A 417 -26.39 17.29 28.07
C ASP A 417 -25.47 16.50 29.03
N TYR A 418 -24.78 15.50 28.48
CA TYR A 418 -23.80 14.72 29.25
C TYR A 418 -22.63 15.58 29.76
N ALA A 419 -22.07 16.43 28.91
CA ALA A 419 -20.95 17.31 29.27
C ALA A 419 -21.35 18.33 30.37
N HIS A 420 -22.57 18.84 30.35
CA HIS A 420 -23.11 19.67 31.40
C HIS A 420 -23.32 18.88 32.71
N GLN A 421 -23.93 17.69 32.61
CA GLN A 421 -24.17 16.87 33.79
C GLN A 421 -22.89 16.45 34.51
N THR A 422 -21.80 16.25 33.77
CA THR A 422 -20.51 15.80 34.31
C THR A 422 -19.54 16.95 34.62
N GLY A 423 -19.93 18.21 34.35
CA GLY A 423 -19.08 19.39 34.58
C GLY A 423 -17.95 19.59 33.58
N ILE A 424 -17.91 18.81 32.49
CA ILE A 424 -16.97 19.00 31.38
C ILE A 424 -17.23 20.34 30.70
N LEU A 425 -18.51 20.68 30.50
CA LEU A 425 -18.97 21.96 29.98
C LEU A 425 -19.74 22.69 31.06
N THR A 426 -19.28 23.89 31.41
CA THR A 426 -19.90 24.72 32.45
C THR A 426 -20.77 25.84 31.89
N ASP A 427 -20.51 26.24 30.65
CA ASP A 427 -21.17 27.40 30.03
C ASP A 427 -22.31 26.96 29.10
N THR A 428 -23.39 27.73 29.08
CA THR A 428 -24.44 27.56 28.08
C THR A 428 -23.98 28.11 26.75
N LEU A 429 -23.93 27.23 25.72
CA LEU A 429 -23.49 27.60 24.37
C LEU A 429 -24.69 27.83 23.44
N THR A 430 -24.65 28.93 22.68
CA THR A 430 -25.62 29.17 21.61
C THR A 430 -25.35 28.27 20.39
N SER A 431 -26.37 28.00 19.58
CA SER A 431 -26.22 27.22 18.33
C SER A 431 -25.14 27.81 17.41
N GLN A 432 -25.02 29.13 17.34
CA GLN A 432 -23.97 29.79 16.58
C GLN A 432 -22.59 29.45 17.12
N ARG A 433 -22.39 29.49 18.43
CA ARG A 433 -21.12 29.15 19.09
C ARG A 433 -20.73 27.69 18.85
N LEU A 434 -21.69 26.79 18.89
CA LEU A 434 -21.49 25.35 18.64
C LEU A 434 -20.98 25.05 17.24
N SER A 435 -21.36 25.82 16.24
CA SER A 435 -20.93 25.64 14.83
C SER A 435 -19.60 26.31 14.48
N THR A 436 -19.05 27.18 15.38
CA THR A 436 -17.77 27.84 15.13
C THR A 436 -16.57 26.96 15.42
N PRO A 437 -15.43 27.14 14.72
CA PRO A 437 -14.18 26.50 15.06
C PRO A 437 -13.78 26.80 16.52
N ILE A 438 -13.29 25.77 17.22
CA ILE A 438 -12.80 25.89 18.57
C ILE A 438 -11.34 26.38 18.60
N THR A 439 -10.96 27.18 19.62
CA THR A 439 -9.55 27.50 19.84
C THR A 439 -8.83 26.38 20.59
N ARG A 440 -7.50 26.34 20.45
CA ARG A 440 -6.66 25.33 21.14
C ARG A 440 -6.83 25.44 22.67
N LEU A 441 -6.91 26.64 23.23
CA LEU A 441 -7.14 26.85 24.66
C LEU A 441 -8.49 26.30 25.13
N GLN A 442 -9.56 26.58 24.40
CA GLN A 442 -10.89 26.07 24.74
C GLN A 442 -10.94 24.53 24.63
N CYS A 443 -10.30 23.95 23.60
CA CYS A 443 -10.18 22.51 23.46
C CYS A 443 -9.42 21.88 24.64
N ALA A 444 -8.28 22.43 25.02
CA ALA A 444 -7.49 21.95 26.16
C ALA A 444 -8.28 21.93 27.46
N ILE A 445 -9.07 22.99 27.73
CA ILE A 445 -9.93 23.05 28.92
C ILE A 445 -10.96 21.93 28.94
N LEU A 446 -11.63 21.65 27.81
CA LEU A 446 -12.63 20.59 27.70
C LEU A 446 -11.98 19.19 27.84
N LEU A 447 -10.86 18.94 27.17
CA LEU A 447 -10.13 17.69 27.27
C LEU A 447 -9.62 17.43 28.69
N ARG A 448 -9.07 18.45 29.36
CA ARG A 448 -8.59 18.33 30.75
C ARG A 448 -9.71 17.89 31.71
N ARG A 449 -10.91 18.42 31.52
CA ARG A 449 -12.08 18.05 32.33
C ARG A 449 -12.65 16.67 32.02
N ALA A 450 -12.28 16.09 30.89
CA ALA A 450 -12.77 14.78 30.44
C ALA A 450 -12.13 13.60 31.19
N LEU A 451 -10.95 13.77 31.83
CA LEU A 451 -10.26 12.71 32.57
C LEU A 451 -9.86 13.17 33.97
N PRO A 452 -9.86 12.23 34.95
CA PRO A 452 -9.38 12.53 36.31
C PRO A 452 -7.85 12.71 36.32
N ASP A 453 -7.34 13.32 37.42
CA ASP A 453 -5.90 13.56 37.60
C ASP A 453 -5.07 12.26 37.53
N SER A 454 -5.61 11.16 38.06
CA SER A 454 -4.95 9.85 38.01
C SER A 454 -4.70 9.32 36.60
N ALA A 455 -5.54 9.69 35.64
CA ALA A 455 -5.38 9.33 34.23
C ALA A 455 -4.46 10.29 33.45
N LEU A 456 -4.10 11.45 34.03
CA LEU A 456 -3.27 12.49 33.44
C LEU A 456 -1.97 12.71 34.25
N SER A 457 -1.46 11.66 34.88
CA SER A 457 -0.21 11.71 35.64
C SER A 457 0.94 12.27 34.80
N PRO A 458 1.79 13.15 35.36
CA PRO A 458 2.93 13.72 34.65
C PRO A 458 3.92 12.65 34.21
N ILE A 459 4.36 12.70 32.95
CA ILE A 459 5.42 11.84 32.40
C ILE A 459 6.63 12.66 31.93
N ARG A 460 6.54 14.00 31.98
CA ARG A 460 7.64 14.92 31.68
C ARG A 460 7.56 16.16 32.55
N THR A 461 8.69 16.86 32.70
CA THR A 461 8.77 18.14 33.43
C THR A 461 8.52 19.30 32.47
N VAL A 462 7.51 20.14 32.78
CA VAL A 462 7.23 21.38 32.08
C VAL A 462 7.00 22.42 33.16
N GLU A 463 7.83 23.47 33.20
CA GLU A 463 7.74 24.51 34.21
C GLU A 463 6.79 25.62 33.77
N GLU A 464 6.91 26.07 32.52
CA GLU A 464 6.09 27.15 31.94
C GLU A 464 5.74 26.86 30.47
N ILE A 465 4.80 27.60 29.94
CA ILE A 465 4.38 27.56 28.53
C ILE A 465 4.74 28.90 27.92
N PRO A 466 5.62 28.97 26.89
CA PRO A 466 6.25 30.18 26.42
C PRO A 466 5.32 31.33 26.03
N ASP A 467 4.15 31.01 25.47
CA ASP A 467 3.18 31.96 24.92
C ASP A 467 1.85 32.00 25.69
N LEU A 468 1.82 31.51 26.94
CA LEU A 468 0.61 31.50 27.77
C LEU A 468 0.95 31.95 29.18
N SER A 469 0.35 33.08 29.61
CA SER A 469 0.54 33.61 30.97
C SER A 469 -0.09 32.68 32.02
N PRO A 470 0.57 32.45 33.18
CA PRO A 470 -0.02 31.73 34.31
C PRO A 470 -1.36 32.28 34.80
N ASP A 471 -1.59 33.60 34.62
CA ASP A 471 -2.85 34.24 34.98
C ASP A 471 -3.99 34.00 33.97
N THR A 472 -3.70 33.35 32.85
CA THR A 472 -4.72 33.08 31.83
C THR A 472 -5.69 32.00 32.32
N PRO A 473 -7.02 32.25 32.31
CA PRO A 473 -8.01 31.22 32.65
C PRO A 473 -7.83 29.96 31.77
N GLY A 474 -7.55 28.83 32.40
CA GLY A 474 -7.25 27.58 31.71
C GLY A 474 -5.77 27.23 31.58
N TYR A 475 -4.84 28.08 32.08
CA TYR A 475 -3.41 27.78 32.10
C TYR A 475 -3.11 26.40 32.73
N ASP A 476 -3.68 26.09 33.90
CA ASP A 476 -3.49 24.84 34.61
C ASP A 476 -3.94 23.62 33.78
N ALA A 477 -5.02 23.79 33.00
CA ALA A 477 -5.49 22.75 32.12
C ALA A 477 -4.46 22.44 31.02
N VAL A 478 -3.91 23.46 30.40
CA VAL A 478 -2.87 23.33 29.37
C VAL A 478 -1.60 22.73 29.97
N LEU A 479 -1.11 23.26 31.11
CA LEU A 479 0.09 22.75 31.77
C LEU A 479 -0.04 21.28 32.18
N THR A 480 -1.21 20.86 32.68
CA THR A 480 -1.48 19.47 33.02
C THR A 480 -1.36 18.56 31.79
N LEU A 481 -1.95 18.96 30.66
CA LEU A 481 -1.89 18.18 29.42
C LEU A 481 -0.49 18.15 28.81
N TYR A 482 0.29 19.22 28.97
CA TYR A 482 1.72 19.18 28.60
C TYR A 482 2.49 18.19 29.45
N ARG A 483 2.36 18.27 30.79
CA ARG A 483 3.04 17.36 31.72
C ARG A 483 2.64 15.89 31.51
N ALA A 484 1.39 15.65 31.15
CA ALA A 484 0.89 14.32 30.80
C ALA A 484 1.32 13.83 29.40
N GLY A 485 2.05 14.64 28.61
CA GLY A 485 2.49 14.29 27.26
C GLY A 485 1.37 14.23 26.20
N VAL A 486 0.20 14.79 26.49
CA VAL A 486 -0.92 14.90 25.53
C VAL A 486 -0.65 16.07 24.57
N LEU A 487 -0.23 17.22 25.08
CA LEU A 487 0.18 18.40 24.31
C LEU A 487 1.71 18.47 24.20
N THR A 488 2.23 18.96 23.06
CA THR A 488 3.68 19.05 22.79
C THR A 488 4.14 20.41 22.27
N GLY A 489 3.27 21.39 22.14
CA GLY A 489 3.57 22.65 21.44
C GLY A 489 3.32 22.60 19.93
N THR A 490 3.45 23.75 19.28
CA THR A 490 3.27 23.94 17.83
C THR A 490 4.58 24.24 17.10
N ASP A 491 5.67 24.47 17.83
CA ASP A 491 7.00 24.76 17.32
C ASP A 491 8.10 24.10 18.19
N ALA A 492 9.36 24.35 17.84
CA ALA A 492 10.52 23.81 18.54
C ALA A 492 10.69 24.37 19.96
N ASP A 493 10.18 25.58 20.23
CA ASP A 493 10.25 26.25 21.53
C ASP A 493 9.12 25.80 22.47
N GLY A 494 8.18 24.99 21.98
CA GLY A 494 7.07 24.45 22.76
C GLY A 494 5.90 25.41 22.93
N ALA A 495 5.74 26.43 22.07
CA ALA A 495 4.63 27.38 22.13
C ALA A 495 3.28 26.68 21.92
N PHE A 496 2.26 27.09 22.63
CA PHE A 496 0.94 26.46 22.64
C PHE A 496 0.00 27.02 21.56
N SER A 497 0.14 28.28 21.19
CA SER A 497 -0.74 29.01 20.25
C SER A 497 -2.21 29.03 20.70
N PRO A 498 -2.54 29.63 21.88
CA PRO A 498 -3.84 29.49 22.56
C PRO A 498 -5.04 29.91 21.72
N HIS A 499 -4.87 30.92 20.85
CA HIS A 499 -5.93 31.49 20.02
C HIS A 499 -6.06 30.84 18.61
N ALA A 500 -5.12 30.00 18.22
CA ALA A 500 -5.22 29.26 16.96
C ALA A 500 -6.38 28.27 17.00
N THR A 501 -7.01 28.01 15.85
CA THR A 501 -8.04 26.99 15.72
C THR A 501 -7.39 25.61 15.59
N LEU A 502 -8.10 24.59 16.05
CA LEU A 502 -7.64 23.19 15.98
C LEU A 502 -8.16 22.52 14.71
N THR A 503 -7.28 21.84 13.98
CA THR A 503 -7.66 21.00 12.84
C THR A 503 -8.13 19.61 13.27
N ARG A 504 -8.83 18.88 12.39
CA ARG A 504 -9.23 17.48 12.64
C ARG A 504 -8.04 16.54 12.82
N ALA A 505 -6.93 16.79 12.11
CA ALA A 505 -5.69 16.03 12.28
C ALA A 505 -5.12 16.21 13.69
N GLU A 506 -4.99 17.44 14.15
CA GLU A 506 -4.52 17.75 15.51
C GLU A 506 -5.48 17.19 16.57
N ALA A 507 -6.79 17.30 16.37
CA ALA A 507 -7.77 16.70 17.27
C ALA A 507 -7.60 15.19 17.38
N ALA A 508 -7.37 14.49 16.27
CA ALA A 508 -7.13 13.03 16.27
C ALA A 508 -5.90 12.65 17.11
N VAL A 509 -4.82 13.44 17.02
CA VAL A 509 -3.62 13.23 17.85
C VAL A 509 -3.94 13.42 19.33
N LEU A 510 -4.64 14.49 19.69
CA LEU A 510 -4.97 14.76 21.09
C LEU A 510 -5.87 13.68 21.68
N VAL A 511 -6.96 13.29 20.99
CA VAL A 511 -7.92 12.32 21.53
C VAL A 511 -7.33 10.90 21.59
N SER A 512 -6.45 10.52 20.67
CA SER A 512 -5.73 9.25 20.75
C SER A 512 -4.80 9.18 21.97
N ARG A 513 -4.08 10.28 22.29
CA ARG A 513 -3.21 10.39 23.46
C ARG A 513 -3.99 10.48 24.79
N MET A 514 -5.23 10.97 24.74
CA MET A 514 -6.09 11.02 25.95
C MET A 514 -6.44 9.60 26.43
N LEU A 515 -6.81 8.69 25.53
CA LEU A 515 -7.25 7.32 25.88
C LEU A 515 -6.14 6.27 25.83
N ASP A 516 -5.06 6.51 25.10
CA ASP A 516 -3.92 5.59 25.04
C ASP A 516 -2.64 6.26 25.61
N PRO A 517 -2.26 5.94 26.86
CA PRO A 517 -1.05 6.48 27.48
C PRO A 517 0.25 6.16 26.72
N ASN A 518 0.29 5.05 25.95
CA ASN A 518 1.49 4.66 25.19
C ASN A 518 1.76 5.60 24.00
N ARG A 519 0.78 6.40 23.58
CA ARG A 519 0.92 7.40 22.52
C ARG A 519 1.37 8.77 23.03
N ARG A 520 1.49 8.94 24.33
CA ARG A 520 1.92 10.20 24.96
C ARG A 520 3.41 10.43 24.79
N VAL A 521 3.81 11.68 24.66
CA VAL A 521 5.20 12.08 24.40
C VAL A 521 5.91 12.39 25.70
N SER A 522 7.02 11.69 25.97
CA SER A 522 7.80 11.78 27.22
C SER A 522 9.00 12.76 27.16
N HIS A 523 9.32 13.32 25.99
CA HIS A 523 10.46 14.24 25.77
C HIS A 523 10.07 15.43 24.92
#